data_7f8fa04d0ac964434561981c8ca3b7bc
#
_entry.id   7f8fa04d0ac964434561981c8ca3b7bc
#
_cell.length_a   1.000
_cell.length_b   1.000
_cell.length_c   1.000
_cell.angle_alpha   90.00
_cell.angle_beta   90.00
_cell.angle_gamma   90.00
#
_symmetry.space_group_name_H-M   'P 1'
#
loop_
_entity.id
_entity.type
_entity.pdbx_description
1 polymer ?
#
loop_
_entity_poly.entity_id
_entity_poly.type
_entity_poly.pdbx_seq_one_letter_code
_entity_poly.pdbx_strand_id
1 'polypeptide(L)'
;MVTVSKNYMEEVSKELGFGFDFRDILKIRKDHRNFFGIVNGYDKNLISPNKNKIDHINDYFKGFNFKVYDENNLEAKLHNKKEFIRLLSKIAADENYKNQTIPLIDTYKFDDLTEVVKDITKTPVFCATSRLVEQKGYDIAAQAMINLCTKFNNFKKEFPIFILGGAGDANYFELLTKLKDKIAEINPNAAKRLFVFRGYKDEFAYAVQL
;
A
#
# COMPACT_ATOMS: atom_id res chain seq x y z
N MET A 1 9.22 15.58 -27.47
CA MET A 1 8.20 15.40 -26.41
C MET A 1 8.34 14.01 -25.83
N VAL A 2 8.09 13.85 -24.53
CA VAL A 2 8.24 12.55 -23.85
C VAL A 2 7.01 12.32 -22.96
N THR A 3 6.60 11.04 -22.81
CA THR A 3 5.58 10.58 -21.85
C THR A 3 6.06 9.33 -21.11
N VAL A 4 5.34 8.93 -20.08
CA VAL A 4 5.77 7.94 -19.07
C VAL A 4 5.78 6.48 -19.54
N SER A 5 5.20 6.16 -20.69
CA SER A 5 5.30 4.79 -21.26
C SER A 5 4.97 4.77 -22.75
N LYS A 6 5.42 3.71 -23.44
CA LYS A 6 5.09 3.48 -24.84
C LYS A 6 3.57 3.29 -25.04
N ASN A 7 2.93 2.53 -24.16
CA ASN A 7 1.48 2.30 -24.27
C ASN A 7 0.70 3.60 -24.09
N TYR A 8 1.04 4.40 -23.07
CA TYR A 8 0.40 5.69 -22.86
C TYR A 8 0.61 6.66 -24.04
N MET A 9 1.80 6.66 -24.65
CA MET A 9 2.04 7.41 -25.88
C MET A 9 1.07 6.98 -27.01
N GLU A 10 0.81 5.68 -27.16
CA GLU A 10 -0.13 5.15 -28.13
C GLU A 10 -1.57 5.57 -27.82
N GLU A 11 -2.00 5.42 -26.58
CA GLU A 11 -3.34 5.75 -26.09
C GLU A 11 -3.66 7.23 -26.32
N VAL A 12 -2.83 8.16 -25.83
CA VAL A 12 -3.06 9.60 -25.97
C VAL A 12 -3.00 10.11 -27.42
N SER A 13 -2.39 9.35 -28.32
CA SER A 13 -2.32 9.71 -29.74
C SER A 13 -3.41 9.07 -30.61
N LYS A 14 -4.14 8.07 -30.09
CA LYS A 14 -5.17 7.32 -30.85
C LYS A 14 -6.57 7.51 -30.31
N GLU A 15 -6.74 7.48 -29.00
CA GLU A 15 -8.07 7.39 -28.38
C GLU A 15 -8.65 8.75 -28.01
N LEU A 16 -9.93 8.95 -28.35
CA LEU A 16 -10.72 10.07 -27.84
C LEU A 16 -10.88 9.90 -26.32
N GLY A 17 -10.43 10.89 -25.56
CA GLY A 17 -10.54 10.91 -24.10
C GLY A 17 -9.21 10.88 -23.36
N PHE A 18 -8.19 10.20 -23.87
CA PHE A 18 -6.88 10.17 -23.23
C PHE A 18 -5.97 11.34 -23.62
N GLY A 19 -6.05 11.80 -24.88
CA GLY A 19 -5.26 12.93 -25.40
C GLY A 19 -5.96 14.29 -25.28
N PHE A 20 -7.24 14.30 -24.94
CA PHE A 20 -8.08 15.49 -24.94
C PHE A 20 -7.92 16.29 -26.25
N ASP A 21 -7.93 17.61 -26.17
CA ASP A 21 -7.75 18.50 -27.34
C ASP A 21 -6.36 18.42 -27.99
N PHE A 22 -5.39 17.78 -27.34
CA PHE A 22 -4.03 17.62 -27.85
C PHE A 22 -3.80 16.37 -28.69
N ARG A 23 -4.78 15.46 -28.82
CA ARG A 23 -4.63 14.16 -29.52
C ARG A 23 -4.02 14.30 -30.91
N ASP A 24 -4.52 15.23 -31.72
CA ASP A 24 -4.08 15.37 -33.13
C ASP A 24 -2.65 15.91 -33.21
N ILE A 25 -2.29 16.81 -32.30
CA ILE A 25 -0.90 17.30 -32.18
C ILE A 25 0.02 16.16 -31.72
N LEU A 26 -0.40 15.36 -30.76
CA LEU A 26 0.35 14.22 -30.24
C LEU A 26 0.54 13.16 -31.33
N LYS A 27 -0.49 12.91 -32.14
CA LYS A 27 -0.44 12.00 -33.28
C LYS A 27 0.57 12.50 -34.34
N ILE A 28 0.49 13.77 -34.74
CA ILE A 28 1.46 14.37 -35.68
C ILE A 28 2.89 14.25 -35.14
N ARG A 29 3.11 14.57 -33.86
CA ARG A 29 4.43 14.47 -33.22
C ARG A 29 4.97 13.04 -33.21
N LYS A 30 4.09 12.05 -32.97
CA LYS A 30 4.43 10.63 -33.00
C LYS A 30 4.81 10.21 -34.40
N ASP A 31 4.02 10.54 -35.42
CA ASP A 31 4.24 10.17 -36.82
C ASP A 31 5.57 10.77 -37.34
N HIS A 32 5.93 11.95 -36.86
CA HIS A 32 7.24 12.58 -37.14
C HIS A 32 8.38 12.09 -36.22
N ARG A 33 8.16 11.06 -35.39
CA ARG A 33 9.15 10.52 -34.44
C ARG A 33 9.69 11.53 -33.43
N ASN A 34 8.87 12.50 -33.06
CA ASN A 34 9.18 13.57 -32.09
C ASN A 34 8.43 13.41 -30.77
N PHE A 35 7.75 12.26 -30.56
CA PHE A 35 7.04 11.90 -29.34
C PHE A 35 7.41 10.48 -28.93
N PHE A 36 7.91 10.33 -27.71
CA PHE A 36 8.47 9.08 -27.20
C PHE A 36 7.81 8.68 -25.88
N GLY A 37 7.48 7.41 -25.78
CA GLY A 37 7.09 6.79 -24.51
C GLY A 37 8.33 6.19 -23.83
N ILE A 38 8.74 6.76 -22.69
CA ILE A 38 9.88 6.31 -21.90
C ILE A 38 9.35 5.88 -20.53
N VAL A 39 9.58 4.64 -20.16
CA VAL A 39 9.22 4.13 -18.83
C VAL A 39 10.07 4.85 -17.78
N ASN A 40 9.41 5.29 -16.70
CA ASN A 40 10.12 5.89 -15.58
C ASN A 40 11.19 4.92 -15.06
N GLY A 41 12.40 5.42 -14.89
CA GLY A 41 13.44 4.71 -14.19
C GLY A 41 13.12 4.60 -12.69
N TYR A 42 13.79 3.68 -12.03
CA TYR A 42 13.77 3.58 -10.59
C TYR A 42 15.20 3.53 -10.05
N ASP A 43 15.41 4.16 -8.91
CA ASP A 43 16.67 4.04 -8.20
C ASP A 43 16.67 2.73 -7.37
N LYS A 44 17.56 1.82 -7.71
CA LYS A 44 17.70 0.55 -6.99
C LYS A 44 17.99 0.76 -5.50
N ASN A 45 18.71 1.83 -5.15
CA ASN A 45 19.00 2.15 -3.76
C ASN A 45 17.77 2.59 -2.98
N LEU A 46 16.77 3.18 -3.65
CA LEU A 46 15.50 3.55 -3.01
C LEU A 46 14.56 2.37 -2.83
N ILE A 47 14.61 1.38 -3.72
CA ILE A 47 13.67 0.24 -3.70
C ILE A 47 14.27 -0.95 -2.96
N SER A 48 15.56 -1.20 -3.13
CA SER A 48 16.24 -2.33 -2.49
C SER A 48 16.31 -2.15 -0.96
N PRO A 49 16.11 -3.21 -0.18
CA PRO A 49 16.30 -3.22 1.27
C PRO A 49 17.80 -3.22 1.62
N ASN A 50 18.55 -2.21 1.16
CA ASN A 50 19.97 -2.06 1.44
C ASN A 50 20.23 -1.66 2.89
N LYS A 51 21.51 -1.82 3.34
CA LYS A 51 21.92 -1.57 4.72
C LYS A 51 21.58 -0.16 5.19
N ASN A 52 21.89 0.87 4.42
CA ASN A 52 21.66 2.27 4.82
C ASN A 52 20.17 2.54 5.09
N LYS A 53 19.29 1.99 4.26
CA LYS A 53 17.84 2.11 4.41
C LYS A 53 17.35 1.36 5.65
N ILE A 54 17.84 0.17 5.87
CA ILE A 54 17.50 -0.64 7.05
C ILE A 54 17.98 0.03 8.34
N ASP A 55 19.22 0.51 8.38
CA ASP A 55 19.77 1.23 9.53
C ASP A 55 18.91 2.47 9.83
N HIS A 56 18.57 3.26 8.81
CA HIS A 56 17.68 4.42 8.96
C HIS A 56 16.30 4.07 9.52
N ILE A 57 15.67 2.98 9.02
CA ILE A 57 14.35 2.52 9.51
C ILE A 57 14.47 2.04 10.97
N ASN A 58 15.52 1.32 11.33
CA ASN A 58 15.74 0.84 12.69
C ASN A 58 16.02 2.00 13.67
N ASP A 59 16.74 3.01 13.25
CA ASP A 59 16.97 4.22 14.04
C ASP A 59 15.68 5.02 14.25
N TYR A 60 14.82 5.04 13.26
CA TYR A 60 13.52 5.71 13.32
C TYR A 60 12.53 4.93 14.20
N PHE A 61 12.32 3.65 13.94
CA PHE A 61 11.46 2.78 14.73
C PHE A 61 12.24 2.08 15.85
N LYS A 62 12.63 2.84 16.86
CA LYS A 62 13.42 2.32 18.00
C LYS A 62 12.73 1.12 18.66
N GLY A 63 13.51 0.05 18.86
CA GLY A 63 13.05 -1.20 19.45
C GLY A 63 12.54 -2.23 18.43
N PHE A 64 12.63 -1.92 17.13
CA PHE A 64 12.44 -2.86 16.03
C PHE A 64 13.78 -3.19 15.37
N ASN A 65 13.86 -4.33 14.68
CA ASN A 65 15.10 -4.83 14.10
C ASN A 65 14.86 -5.40 12.72
N PHE A 66 14.60 -4.51 11.77
CA PHE A 66 14.49 -4.89 10.36
C PHE A 66 15.85 -5.31 9.81
N LYS A 67 15.88 -6.23 8.87
CA LYS A 67 17.08 -6.83 8.29
C LYS A 67 17.14 -6.62 6.79
N VAL A 68 18.35 -6.51 6.28
CA VAL A 68 18.62 -6.60 4.84
C VAL A 68 18.24 -7.99 4.36
N TYR A 69 17.57 -8.07 3.21
CA TYR A 69 17.27 -9.35 2.56
C TYR A 69 17.50 -9.24 1.05
N ASP A 70 17.75 -10.38 0.44
CA ASP A 70 17.86 -10.56 -0.99
C ASP A 70 17.29 -11.92 -1.40
N GLU A 71 17.47 -12.30 -2.63
CA GLU A 71 16.99 -13.57 -3.19
C GLU A 71 17.60 -14.83 -2.52
N ASN A 72 18.75 -14.69 -1.86
CA ASN A 72 19.45 -15.76 -1.16
C ASN A 72 19.09 -15.84 0.33
N ASN A 73 18.44 -14.81 0.88
CA ASN A 73 18.11 -14.71 2.30
C ASN A 73 16.64 -14.29 2.52
N LEU A 74 15.71 -15.10 2.08
CA LEU A 74 14.28 -14.86 2.27
C LEU A 74 13.79 -14.99 3.71
N GLU A 75 14.56 -15.63 4.59
CA GLU A 75 14.26 -15.70 6.02
C GLU A 75 14.28 -14.30 6.67
N ALA A 76 15.17 -13.43 6.23
CA ALA A 76 15.22 -12.05 6.69
C ALA A 76 13.95 -11.28 6.28
N LYS A 77 13.38 -11.55 5.10
CA LYS A 77 12.08 -10.98 4.69
C LYS A 77 10.94 -11.46 5.61
N LEU A 78 10.93 -12.73 5.98
CA LEU A 78 9.95 -13.25 6.91
C LEU A 78 10.10 -12.66 8.31
N HIS A 79 11.35 -12.43 8.75
CA HIS A 79 11.64 -11.71 9.99
C HIS A 79 11.09 -10.28 9.92
N ASN A 80 11.33 -9.54 8.83
CA ASN A 80 10.83 -8.19 8.62
C ASN A 80 9.29 -8.13 8.66
N LYS A 81 8.62 -9.09 8.06
CA LYS A 81 7.17 -9.22 8.15
C LYS A 81 6.68 -9.31 9.60
N LYS A 82 7.36 -10.10 10.44
CA LYS A 82 7.04 -10.20 11.88
C LYS A 82 7.26 -8.88 12.60
N GLU A 83 8.40 -8.23 12.35
CA GLU A 83 8.73 -6.91 12.93
C GLU A 83 7.72 -5.86 12.51
N PHE A 84 7.30 -5.86 11.25
CA PHE A 84 6.32 -4.91 10.74
C PHE A 84 4.93 -5.11 11.38
N ILE A 85 4.46 -6.34 11.54
CA ILE A 85 3.21 -6.61 12.25
C ILE A 85 3.30 -6.18 13.73
N ARG A 86 4.44 -6.43 14.38
CA ARG A 86 4.71 -5.94 15.75
C ARG A 86 4.69 -4.41 15.82
N LEU A 87 5.22 -3.73 14.80
CA LEU A 87 5.16 -2.26 14.68
C LEU A 87 3.71 -1.78 14.57
N LEU A 88 2.90 -2.39 13.71
CA LEU A 88 1.48 -2.05 13.57
C LEU A 88 0.72 -2.24 14.89
N SER A 89 0.96 -3.33 15.59
CA SER A 89 0.35 -3.60 16.90
C SER A 89 0.77 -2.55 17.94
N LYS A 90 2.02 -2.14 17.95
CA LYS A 90 2.48 -1.05 18.85
C LYS A 90 1.83 0.29 18.51
N ILE A 91 1.68 0.62 17.23
CA ILE A 91 0.97 1.82 16.78
C ILE A 91 -0.51 1.77 17.22
N ALA A 92 -1.13 0.60 17.18
CA ALA A 92 -2.51 0.41 17.61
C ALA A 92 -2.68 0.60 19.14
N ALA A 93 -1.71 0.14 19.93
CA ALA A 93 -1.79 0.11 21.39
C ALA A 93 -1.30 1.40 22.07
N ASP A 94 -0.45 2.19 21.41
CA ASP A 94 0.22 3.35 22.01
C ASP A 94 0.02 4.63 21.15
N GLU A 95 -0.95 5.44 21.57
CA GLU A 95 -1.30 6.70 20.90
C GLU A 95 -0.13 7.70 20.87
N ASN A 96 0.69 7.75 21.92
CA ASN A 96 1.84 8.63 21.95
C ASN A 96 2.92 8.17 20.97
N TYR A 97 3.17 6.86 20.91
CA TYR A 97 4.07 6.27 19.94
C TYR A 97 3.60 6.51 18.50
N LYS A 98 2.31 6.33 18.24
CA LYS A 98 1.67 6.61 16.95
C LYS A 98 1.92 8.05 16.52
N ASN A 99 1.61 9.02 17.38
CA ASN A 99 1.71 10.44 17.07
C ASN A 99 3.15 10.92 16.87
N GLN A 100 4.12 10.34 17.57
CA GLN A 100 5.54 10.66 17.41
C GLN A 100 6.17 10.01 16.18
N THR A 101 5.76 8.80 15.86
CA THR A 101 6.44 7.97 14.86
C THR A 101 5.80 8.08 13.49
N ILE A 102 4.49 8.20 13.43
CA ILE A 102 3.74 8.29 12.17
C ILE A 102 2.75 9.43 12.31
N PRO A 103 3.06 10.63 11.77
CA PRO A 103 2.09 11.72 11.71
C PRO A 103 1.00 11.38 10.71
N LEU A 104 0.19 10.38 11.04
CA LEU A 104 -1.02 10.06 10.32
C LEU A 104 -2.08 11.09 10.70
N ILE A 105 -2.71 11.68 9.70
CA ILE A 105 -3.79 12.65 9.91
C ILE A 105 -4.96 11.92 10.59
N ASP A 106 -5.27 10.71 10.10
CA ASP A 106 -6.33 9.88 10.61
C ASP A 106 -5.92 8.39 10.60
N THR A 107 -6.35 7.67 11.64
CA THR A 107 -6.27 6.22 11.72
C THR A 107 -7.60 5.69 12.22
N TYR A 108 -8.12 4.65 11.59
CA TYR A 108 -9.45 4.17 11.89
C TYR A 108 -9.42 2.80 12.57
N LYS A 109 -9.90 2.75 13.83
CA LYS A 109 -10.08 1.51 14.62
C LYS A 109 -8.96 0.51 14.43
N PHE A 110 -7.75 0.88 14.85
CA PHE A 110 -6.63 -0.05 14.85
C PHE A 110 -6.81 -1.11 15.90
N ASP A 111 -6.55 -2.34 15.52
CA ASP A 111 -6.60 -3.49 16.39
C ASP A 111 -5.21 -4.10 16.53
N ASP A 112 -4.93 -4.74 17.66
CA ASP A 112 -3.70 -5.49 17.83
C ASP A 112 -3.73 -6.74 16.94
N LEU A 113 -2.91 -6.73 15.89
CA LEU A 113 -2.83 -7.82 14.93
C LEU A 113 -2.25 -9.11 15.55
N THR A 114 -1.47 -9.00 16.62
CA THR A 114 -0.89 -10.19 17.29
C THR A 114 -1.96 -11.02 17.98
N GLU A 115 -3.06 -10.42 18.41
CA GLU A 115 -4.18 -11.12 19.05
C GLU A 115 -5.04 -11.90 18.02
N VAL A 116 -5.09 -11.45 16.76
CA VAL A 116 -6.01 -12.01 15.76
C VAL A 116 -5.32 -12.85 14.69
N VAL A 117 -3.99 -12.85 14.64
CA VAL A 117 -3.19 -13.62 13.67
C VAL A 117 -2.50 -14.78 14.37
N LYS A 118 -2.97 -15.99 14.11
CA LYS A 118 -2.41 -17.20 14.74
C LYS A 118 -1.01 -17.54 14.24
N ASP A 119 -0.77 -17.38 12.95
CA ASP A 119 0.51 -17.68 12.31
C ASP A 119 0.86 -16.60 11.29
N ILE A 120 1.62 -15.62 11.73
CA ILE A 120 2.08 -14.50 10.87
C ILE A 120 2.87 -15.02 9.67
N THR A 121 3.55 -16.15 9.79
CA THR A 121 4.39 -16.69 8.71
C THR A 121 3.55 -17.15 7.52
N LYS A 122 2.37 -17.68 7.78
CA LYS A 122 1.44 -18.23 6.78
C LYS A 122 0.37 -17.24 6.35
N THR A 123 0.06 -16.22 7.16
CA THR A 123 -0.98 -15.24 6.82
C THR A 123 -0.49 -14.27 5.75
N PRO A 124 -1.14 -14.16 4.58
CA PRO A 124 -0.78 -13.17 3.57
C PRO A 124 -0.98 -11.76 4.08
N VAL A 125 -0.09 -10.83 3.68
CA VAL A 125 -0.21 -9.40 3.92
C VAL A 125 -0.28 -8.68 2.59
N PHE A 126 -1.33 -7.88 2.38
CA PHE A 126 -1.53 -7.06 1.22
C PHE A 126 -1.46 -5.59 1.62
N CYS A 127 -0.63 -4.83 0.91
CA CYS A 127 -0.45 -3.41 1.18
C CYS A 127 -0.84 -2.59 -0.07
N ALA A 128 -1.63 -1.53 0.14
CA ALA A 128 -1.87 -0.50 -0.85
C ALA A 128 -1.63 0.87 -0.19
N THR A 129 -0.39 1.34 -0.27
CA THR A 129 0.05 2.60 0.28
C THR A 129 0.36 3.57 -0.86
N SER A 130 -0.63 4.37 -1.23
CA SER A 130 -0.51 5.32 -2.34
C SER A 130 -1.36 6.56 -2.09
N ARG A 131 -1.34 7.53 -3.02
CA ARG A 131 -2.27 8.65 -2.92
C ARG A 131 -3.72 8.15 -2.94
N LEU A 132 -4.55 8.66 -2.03
CA LEU A 132 -5.99 8.38 -1.98
C LEU A 132 -6.69 9.20 -3.05
N VAL A 133 -6.74 8.68 -4.27
CA VAL A 133 -7.35 9.29 -5.45
C VAL A 133 -8.01 8.21 -6.32
N GLU A 134 -8.97 8.59 -7.15
CA GLU A 134 -9.72 7.70 -8.04
C GLU A 134 -8.82 6.78 -8.88
N GLN A 135 -7.78 7.34 -9.48
CA GLN A 135 -6.82 6.60 -10.32
C GLN A 135 -6.21 5.36 -9.65
N LYS A 136 -6.24 5.26 -8.31
CA LYS A 136 -5.66 4.14 -7.55
C LYS A 136 -6.64 3.00 -7.29
N GLY A 137 -7.92 3.15 -7.66
CA GLY A 137 -8.92 2.09 -7.64
C GLY A 137 -9.25 1.54 -6.25
N TYR A 138 -9.23 2.39 -5.22
CA TYR A 138 -9.59 1.97 -3.86
C TYR A 138 -11.04 1.49 -3.73
N ASP A 139 -11.94 2.00 -4.56
CA ASP A 139 -13.33 1.58 -4.69
C ASP A 139 -13.43 0.13 -5.20
N ILE A 140 -12.66 -0.19 -6.24
CA ILE A 140 -12.56 -1.55 -6.80
C ILE A 140 -11.97 -2.50 -5.76
N ALA A 141 -10.90 -2.08 -5.10
CA ALA A 141 -10.28 -2.86 -4.02
C ALA A 141 -11.25 -3.12 -2.87
N ALA A 142 -12.03 -2.11 -2.46
CA ALA A 142 -13.03 -2.24 -1.41
C ALA A 142 -14.10 -3.29 -1.76
N GLN A 143 -14.64 -3.26 -2.97
CA GLN A 143 -15.62 -4.26 -3.41
C GLN A 143 -15.03 -5.68 -3.46
N ALA A 144 -13.80 -5.80 -3.96
CA ALA A 144 -13.10 -7.09 -3.99
C ALA A 144 -12.88 -7.66 -2.59
N MET A 145 -12.55 -6.82 -1.61
CA MET A 145 -12.35 -7.25 -0.21
C MET A 145 -13.64 -7.71 0.46
N ILE A 146 -14.78 -7.06 0.21
CA ILE A 146 -16.08 -7.51 0.71
C ILE A 146 -16.38 -8.92 0.18
N ASN A 147 -16.22 -9.13 -1.12
CA ASN A 147 -16.44 -10.42 -1.76
C ASN A 147 -15.48 -11.49 -1.21
N LEU A 148 -14.22 -11.13 -1.01
CA LEU A 148 -13.21 -12.01 -0.42
C LEU A 148 -13.57 -12.37 1.03
N CYS A 149 -13.96 -11.40 1.85
CA CYS A 149 -14.35 -11.62 3.24
C CYS A 149 -15.53 -12.59 3.35
N THR A 150 -16.56 -12.40 2.55
CA THR A 150 -17.73 -13.31 2.47
C THR A 150 -17.28 -14.73 2.12
N LYS A 151 -16.42 -14.88 1.12
CA LYS A 151 -15.90 -16.19 0.68
C LYS A 151 -15.07 -16.86 1.79
N PHE A 152 -14.16 -16.14 2.45
CA PHE A 152 -13.34 -16.70 3.53
C PHE A 152 -14.17 -17.08 4.74
N ASN A 153 -15.21 -16.28 5.08
CA ASN A 153 -16.12 -16.58 6.16
C ASN A 153 -16.89 -17.89 5.91
N ASN A 154 -17.41 -18.07 4.70
CA ASN A 154 -18.13 -19.29 4.31
C ASN A 154 -17.25 -20.54 4.38
N PHE A 155 -15.95 -20.43 4.06
CA PHE A 155 -15.00 -21.54 4.13
C PHE A 155 -14.29 -21.65 5.49
N LYS A 156 -14.64 -20.81 6.48
CA LYS A 156 -13.99 -20.75 7.80
C LYS A 156 -12.45 -20.57 7.70
N LYS A 157 -12.00 -19.87 6.66
CA LYS A 157 -10.58 -19.56 6.43
C LYS A 157 -10.21 -18.24 7.08
N GLU A 158 -8.93 -18.11 7.47
CA GLU A 158 -8.42 -16.86 7.98
C GLU A 158 -8.33 -15.80 6.88
N PHE A 159 -8.91 -14.64 7.14
CA PHE A 159 -8.82 -13.48 6.24
C PHE A 159 -7.38 -12.95 6.22
N PRO A 160 -6.83 -12.55 5.07
CA PRO A 160 -5.52 -11.90 5.00
C PRO A 160 -5.45 -10.60 5.80
N ILE A 161 -4.24 -10.13 6.06
CA ILE A 161 -4.02 -8.78 6.61
C ILE A 161 -4.00 -7.80 5.45
N PHE A 162 -4.73 -6.69 5.57
CA PHE A 162 -4.72 -5.60 4.61
C PHE A 162 -4.26 -4.30 5.26
N ILE A 163 -3.37 -3.57 4.60
CA ILE A 163 -2.85 -2.28 5.03
C ILE A 163 -3.15 -1.30 3.91
N LEU A 164 -4.13 -0.42 4.14
CA LEU A 164 -4.68 0.45 3.12
C LEU A 164 -4.60 1.91 3.57
N GLY A 165 -4.05 2.76 2.72
CA GLY A 165 -4.05 4.17 3.02
C GLY A 165 -3.00 4.98 2.27
N GLY A 166 -2.85 6.22 2.69
CA GLY A 166 -1.93 7.19 2.13
C GLY A 166 -2.43 8.61 2.25
N ALA A 167 -1.67 9.57 1.74
CA ALA A 167 -2.12 10.95 1.66
C ALA A 167 -3.10 11.15 0.50
N GLY A 168 -4.08 12.03 0.66
CA GLY A 168 -5.02 12.36 -0.40
C GLY A 168 -6.42 12.74 0.08
N ASP A 169 -7.41 12.44 -0.75
CA ASP A 169 -8.80 12.85 -0.55
C ASP A 169 -9.43 12.14 0.66
N ALA A 170 -10.13 12.92 1.48
CA ALA A 170 -10.86 12.44 2.65
C ALA A 170 -11.97 11.45 2.28
N ASN A 171 -12.60 11.60 1.11
CA ASN A 171 -13.67 10.71 0.67
C ASN A 171 -13.20 9.27 0.49
N TYR A 172 -11.96 9.06 0.01
CA TYR A 172 -11.39 7.72 -0.10
C TYR A 172 -11.01 7.13 1.27
N PHE A 173 -10.58 7.97 2.22
CA PHE A 173 -10.40 7.52 3.58
C PHE A 173 -11.74 7.09 4.22
N GLU A 174 -12.79 7.87 4.03
CA GLU A 174 -14.15 7.53 4.46
C GLU A 174 -14.66 6.23 3.81
N LEU A 175 -14.40 6.04 2.52
CA LEU A 175 -14.71 4.79 1.82
C LEU A 175 -14.02 3.58 2.47
N LEU A 176 -12.75 3.71 2.85
CA LEU A 176 -12.00 2.63 3.50
C LEU A 176 -12.46 2.39 4.94
N THR A 177 -12.90 3.42 5.67
CA THR A 177 -13.49 3.25 7.01
C THR A 177 -14.83 2.52 6.94
N LYS A 178 -15.71 2.91 6.00
CA LYS A 178 -16.98 2.21 5.72
C LYS A 178 -16.75 0.77 5.26
N LEU A 179 -15.69 0.51 4.51
CA LEU A 179 -15.28 -0.85 4.14
C LEU A 179 -15.00 -1.69 5.40
N LYS A 180 -14.21 -1.15 6.35
CA LYS A 180 -13.89 -1.87 7.58
C LYS A 180 -15.15 -2.18 8.39
N ASP A 181 -16.07 -1.22 8.52
CA ASP A 181 -17.34 -1.42 9.21
C ASP A 181 -18.17 -2.52 8.51
N LYS A 182 -18.26 -2.49 7.19
CA LYS A 182 -19.00 -3.50 6.43
C LYS A 182 -18.39 -4.89 6.51
N ILE A 183 -17.07 -4.99 6.57
CA ILE A 183 -16.37 -6.26 6.83
C ILE A 183 -16.66 -6.74 8.26
N ALA A 184 -16.78 -5.84 9.24
CA ALA A 184 -17.10 -6.19 10.62
C ALA A 184 -18.50 -6.81 10.76
N GLU A 185 -19.48 -6.37 9.97
CA GLU A 185 -20.82 -6.98 9.89
C GLU A 185 -20.79 -8.42 9.40
N ILE A 186 -19.88 -8.74 8.45
CA ILE A 186 -19.72 -10.09 7.89
C ILE A 186 -18.89 -10.97 8.82
N ASN A 187 -17.77 -10.46 9.29
CA ASN A 187 -16.81 -11.17 10.12
C ASN A 187 -15.97 -10.18 10.96
N PRO A 188 -16.27 -10.02 12.28
CA PRO A 188 -15.54 -9.09 13.15
C PRO A 188 -14.03 -9.38 13.22
N ASN A 189 -13.63 -10.64 13.16
CA ASN A 189 -12.20 -11.01 13.18
C ASN A 189 -11.48 -10.64 11.87
N ALA A 190 -12.19 -10.65 10.75
CA ALA A 190 -11.65 -10.17 9.49
C ALA A 190 -11.43 -8.64 9.50
N ALA A 191 -12.37 -7.90 10.09
CA ALA A 191 -12.25 -6.44 10.24
C ALA A 191 -11.03 -6.03 11.07
N LYS A 192 -10.69 -6.78 12.11
CA LYS A 192 -9.48 -6.55 12.92
C LYS A 192 -8.17 -6.69 12.13
N ARG A 193 -8.21 -7.36 10.98
CA ARG A 193 -7.06 -7.55 10.08
C ARG A 193 -6.94 -6.45 9.01
N LEU A 194 -7.77 -5.43 9.08
CA LEU A 194 -7.78 -4.31 8.15
C LEU A 194 -7.26 -3.04 8.84
N PHE A 195 -6.04 -2.63 8.45
CA PHE A 195 -5.38 -1.43 8.92
C PHE A 195 -5.65 -0.29 7.93
N VAL A 196 -6.41 0.73 8.34
CA VAL A 196 -6.79 1.86 7.49
C VAL A 196 -6.20 3.15 8.05
N PHE A 197 -5.50 3.92 7.20
CA PHE A 197 -4.87 5.16 7.62
C PHE A 197 -4.92 6.23 6.54
N ARG A 198 -4.84 7.51 6.95
CA ARG A 198 -4.67 8.67 6.10
C ARG A 198 -3.44 9.44 6.52
N GLY A 199 -2.52 9.65 5.61
CA GLY A 199 -1.26 10.32 5.83
C GLY A 199 -0.13 9.71 5.05
N TYR A 200 1.07 10.27 5.17
CA TYR A 200 2.26 9.75 4.52
C TYR A 200 3.51 10.01 5.37
N LYS A 201 4.35 9.00 5.44
CA LYS A 201 5.67 9.07 6.05
C LYS A 201 6.60 8.12 5.33
N ASP A 202 7.76 8.60 4.90
CA ASP A 202 8.73 7.80 4.12
C ASP A 202 9.16 6.54 4.85
N GLU A 203 9.49 6.65 6.14
CA GLU A 203 9.95 5.51 6.94
C GLU A 203 8.87 4.42 7.07
N PHE A 204 7.59 4.83 7.22
CA PHE A 204 6.48 3.88 7.24
C PHE A 204 6.26 3.23 5.87
N ALA A 205 6.31 4.01 4.79
CA ALA A 205 6.20 3.50 3.43
C ALA A 205 7.34 2.51 3.11
N TYR A 206 8.53 2.75 3.63
CA TYR A 206 9.67 1.84 3.50
C TYR A 206 9.47 0.56 4.33
N ALA A 207 8.99 0.68 5.58
CA ALA A 207 8.72 -0.48 6.42
C ALA A 207 7.64 -1.41 5.80
N VAL A 208 6.64 -0.84 5.12
CA VAL A 208 5.61 -1.58 4.36
C VAL A 208 6.21 -2.40 3.21
N GLN A 209 7.32 -1.97 2.62
CA GLN A 209 7.98 -2.64 1.48
C GLN A 209 8.91 -3.80 1.91
N LEU A 210 9.27 -3.87 3.18
CA LEU A 210 10.17 -4.88 3.73
C LEU A 210 9.49 -6.21 4.00
#